data_638b246d2fb4231e53b39878c5b4aa08
#
_entry.id   638b246d2fb4231e53b39878c5b4aa08
#
_cell.length_a   1.000
_cell.length_b   1.000
_cell.length_c   1.000
_cell.angle_alpha   90.00
_cell.angle_beta   90.00
_cell.angle_gamma   90.00
#
_symmetry.space_group_name_H-M   'P 1'
#
loop_
_entity.id
_entity.type
_entity.pdbx_description
1 polymer ?
#
loop_
_entity_poly.entity_id
_entity_poly.type
_entity_poly.pdbx_seq_one_letter_code
_entity_poly.pdbx_strand_id
1 'polypeptide(L)'
;DVRLGVDPRKANQMVRGVVSLPNGTGKVTRVLALCTPDQEAAAKEAGADYVGLDEYIDKIKGGWTDVDVIITMPSCMGKIGPIGRILGPRGLMPNPKSGTVTMDVAKAVKEVKQGKIDFKVDKAGIIHTSIGKVSFTPEAIYQNAKEFIATIIKLKPAAAKGTYIKSIFISSTM
;
A
#
# COMPACT_ATOMS: atom_id res chain seq x y z
N ASP A 1 15.69 -1.01 -0.10
CA ASP A 1 15.76 0.01 0.96
C ASP A 1 16.29 1.31 0.39
N VAL A 2 15.56 2.40 0.61
CA VAL A 2 15.97 3.74 0.15
C VAL A 2 16.04 4.67 1.35
N ARG A 3 17.24 5.17 1.65
CA ARG A 3 17.46 6.14 2.73
C ARG A 3 17.31 7.56 2.19
N LEU A 4 16.42 8.32 2.80
CA LEU A 4 16.11 9.69 2.42
C LEU A 4 16.71 10.70 3.41
N GLY A 5 17.02 11.90 2.91
CA GLY A 5 17.45 13.04 3.71
C GLY A 5 16.27 13.85 4.25
N VAL A 6 15.28 13.17 4.85
CA VAL A 6 14.09 13.79 5.44
C VAL A 6 14.01 13.53 6.94
N ASP A 7 13.33 14.40 7.66
CA ASP A 7 13.01 14.19 9.08
C ASP A 7 11.54 13.71 9.20
N PRO A 8 11.31 12.40 9.42
CA PRO A 8 9.96 11.84 9.46
C PRO A 8 9.15 12.26 10.69
N ARG A 9 9.78 12.92 11.69
CA ARG A 9 9.09 13.51 12.85
C ARG A 9 8.29 14.75 12.46
N LYS A 10 8.69 15.41 11.36
CA LYS A 10 8.00 16.58 10.83
C LYS A 10 6.94 16.15 9.82
N ALA A 11 5.69 16.50 10.07
CA ALA A 11 4.57 16.11 9.22
C ALA A 11 4.73 16.56 7.75
N ASN A 12 5.39 17.70 7.51
CA ASN A 12 5.67 18.26 6.19
C ASN A 12 6.86 17.60 5.46
N GLN A 13 7.60 16.70 6.12
CA GLN A 13 8.70 15.94 5.54
C GLN A 13 8.43 14.44 5.49
N MET A 14 7.24 14.01 5.93
CA MET A 14 6.84 12.61 5.87
C MET A 14 6.53 12.20 4.43
N VAL A 15 7.39 11.37 3.85
CA VAL A 15 7.19 10.80 2.52
C VAL A 15 6.36 9.53 2.63
N ARG A 16 5.23 9.53 1.95
CA ARG A 16 4.38 8.35 1.74
C ARG A 16 3.70 8.48 0.39
N GLY A 17 3.48 7.37 -0.26
CA GLY A 17 2.82 7.35 -1.54
C GLY A 17 2.52 5.93 -1.99
N VAL A 18 2.11 5.84 -3.23
CA VAL A 18 1.87 4.58 -3.93
C VAL A 18 2.64 4.56 -5.23
N VAL A 19 3.04 3.38 -5.63
CA VAL A 19 3.63 3.12 -6.94
C VAL A 19 2.98 1.89 -7.54
N SER A 20 2.69 1.92 -8.82
CA SER A 20 2.28 0.76 -9.59
C SER A 20 3.51 0.18 -10.29
N LEU A 21 3.92 -0.99 -9.85
CA LEU A 21 5.07 -1.66 -10.46
C LEU A 21 4.66 -2.32 -11.77
N PRO A 22 5.32 -2.05 -12.90
CA PRO A 22 4.91 -2.57 -14.21
C PRO A 22 4.89 -4.10 -14.27
N ASN A 23 5.79 -4.75 -13.54
CA ASN A 23 5.89 -6.21 -13.49
C ASN A 23 5.30 -6.82 -12.20
N GLY A 24 4.60 -6.02 -11.39
CA GLY A 24 4.10 -6.42 -10.08
C GLY A 24 5.21 -6.72 -9.07
N THR A 25 4.85 -7.26 -7.91
CA THR A 25 5.78 -7.69 -6.86
C THR A 25 6.04 -9.19 -6.86
N GLY A 26 5.29 -9.96 -7.67
CA GLY A 26 5.28 -11.43 -7.64
C GLY A 26 4.63 -12.04 -6.39
N LYS A 27 4.11 -11.22 -5.48
CA LYS A 27 3.35 -11.66 -4.31
C LYS A 27 1.85 -11.71 -4.67
N VAL A 28 1.18 -12.81 -4.36
CA VAL A 28 -0.27 -12.90 -4.40
C VAL A 28 -0.81 -12.11 -3.22
N THR A 29 -1.33 -10.92 -3.50
CA THR A 29 -1.89 -10.03 -2.46
C THR A 29 -3.33 -10.43 -2.15
N ARG A 30 -3.63 -10.74 -0.90
CA ARG A 30 -5.00 -11.02 -0.45
C ARG A 30 -5.70 -9.70 -0.15
N VAL A 31 -6.75 -9.43 -0.91
CA VAL A 31 -7.49 -8.16 -0.86
C VAL A 31 -8.84 -8.38 -0.20
N LEU A 32 -9.11 -7.61 0.85
CA LEU A 32 -10.43 -7.48 1.47
C LEU A 32 -11.09 -6.19 0.99
N ALA A 33 -12.26 -6.30 0.36
CA ALA A 33 -13.09 -5.16 -0.01
C ALA A 33 -14.21 -4.96 1.01
N LEU A 34 -14.16 -3.86 1.76
CA LEU A 34 -15.21 -3.42 2.67
C LEU A 34 -16.11 -2.41 1.96
N CYS A 35 -17.20 -2.88 1.39
CA CYS A 35 -18.11 -2.09 0.56
C CYS A 35 -19.57 -2.39 0.89
N THR A 36 -20.47 -1.58 0.32
CA THR A 36 -21.90 -1.82 0.37
C THR A 36 -22.30 -3.00 -0.52
N PRO A 37 -23.44 -3.67 -0.25
CA PRO A 37 -23.89 -4.83 -1.04
C PRO A 37 -23.96 -4.57 -2.56
N ASP A 38 -24.24 -3.33 -2.95
CA ASP A 38 -24.31 -2.94 -4.38
C ASP A 38 -22.97 -3.06 -5.11
N GLN A 39 -21.86 -2.91 -4.38
CA GLN A 39 -20.49 -2.97 -4.92
C GLN A 39 -19.82 -4.34 -4.72
N GLU A 40 -20.46 -5.25 -3.98
CA GLU A 40 -19.87 -6.56 -3.68
C GLU A 40 -19.65 -7.41 -4.92
N ALA A 41 -20.62 -7.42 -5.85
CA ALA A 41 -20.51 -8.14 -7.10
C ALA A 41 -19.34 -7.63 -7.94
N ALA A 42 -19.24 -6.31 -8.11
CA ALA A 42 -18.15 -5.68 -8.86
C ALA A 42 -16.76 -5.90 -8.22
N ALA A 43 -16.69 -5.92 -6.89
CA ALA A 43 -15.45 -6.21 -6.17
C ALA A 43 -15.01 -7.68 -6.35
N LYS A 44 -15.94 -8.63 -6.33
CA LYS A 44 -15.68 -10.05 -6.61
C LYS A 44 -15.21 -10.26 -8.04
N GLU A 45 -15.87 -9.66 -9.02
CA GLU A 45 -15.48 -9.73 -10.45
C GLU A 45 -14.09 -9.11 -10.67
N ALA A 46 -13.74 -8.07 -9.90
CA ALA A 46 -12.42 -7.46 -9.95
C ALA A 46 -11.30 -8.32 -9.35
N GLY A 47 -11.65 -9.43 -8.68
CA GLY A 47 -10.72 -10.39 -8.10
C GLY A 47 -10.40 -10.17 -6.61
N ALA A 48 -11.26 -9.51 -5.85
CA ALA A 48 -11.13 -9.44 -4.41
C ALA A 48 -11.30 -10.84 -3.79
N ASP A 49 -10.39 -11.20 -2.86
CA ASP A 49 -10.43 -12.52 -2.19
C ASP A 49 -11.54 -12.57 -1.14
N TYR A 50 -11.79 -11.45 -0.50
CA TYR A 50 -12.83 -11.32 0.51
C TYR A 50 -13.64 -10.04 0.24
N VAL A 51 -14.96 -10.16 0.32
CA VAL A 51 -15.88 -9.04 0.09
C VAL A 51 -17.01 -9.08 1.11
N GLY A 52 -17.31 -7.95 1.72
CA GLY A 52 -18.38 -7.80 2.71
C GLY A 52 -18.13 -6.59 3.59
N LEU A 53 -18.98 -6.32 4.56
CA LEU A 53 -18.82 -5.17 5.45
C LEU A 53 -18.86 -5.59 6.94
N ASP A 54 -20.06 -5.74 7.50
CA ASP A 54 -20.23 -5.93 8.95
C ASP A 54 -19.65 -7.28 9.42
N GLU A 55 -19.79 -8.33 8.62
CA GLU A 55 -19.23 -9.66 8.90
C GLU A 55 -17.70 -9.63 9.09
N TYR A 56 -17.00 -8.94 8.18
CA TYR A 56 -15.53 -8.84 8.29
C TYR A 56 -15.07 -7.86 9.36
N ILE A 57 -15.85 -6.83 9.65
CA ILE A 57 -15.61 -5.96 10.80
C ILE A 57 -15.61 -6.75 12.08
N ASP A 58 -16.58 -7.64 12.27
CA ASP A 58 -16.67 -8.47 13.48
C ASP A 58 -15.58 -9.56 13.53
N LYS A 59 -15.21 -10.15 12.39
CA LYS A 59 -14.05 -11.05 12.29
C LYS A 59 -12.75 -10.32 12.67
N ILE A 60 -12.54 -9.08 12.22
CA ILE A 60 -11.36 -8.28 12.56
C ILE A 60 -11.35 -7.92 14.05
N LYS A 61 -12.50 -7.58 14.65
CA LYS A 61 -12.61 -7.41 16.12
C LYS A 61 -12.21 -8.66 16.87
N GLY A 62 -12.53 -9.84 16.34
CA GLY A 62 -12.11 -11.15 16.85
C GLY A 62 -10.63 -11.48 16.65
N GLY A 63 -9.86 -10.57 16.01
CA GLY A 63 -8.43 -10.73 15.77
C GLY A 63 -8.05 -11.29 14.40
N TRP A 64 -9.01 -11.55 13.51
CA TRP A 64 -8.72 -12.00 12.16
C TRP A 64 -8.11 -10.86 11.32
N THR A 65 -6.94 -11.09 10.78
CA THR A 65 -6.20 -10.10 9.96
C THR A 65 -5.41 -10.79 8.83
N ASP A 66 -5.96 -11.88 8.30
CA ASP A 66 -5.32 -12.71 7.29
C ASP A 66 -5.49 -12.11 5.87
N VAL A 67 -5.21 -10.82 5.77
CA VAL A 67 -5.27 -10.03 4.53
C VAL A 67 -4.05 -9.12 4.42
N ASP A 68 -3.68 -8.78 3.21
CA ASP A 68 -2.52 -7.92 2.94
C ASP A 68 -2.95 -6.47 2.67
N VAL A 69 -4.13 -6.27 2.06
CA VAL A 69 -4.67 -4.93 1.76
C VAL A 69 -6.17 -4.90 2.03
N ILE A 70 -6.61 -3.80 2.63
CA ILE A 70 -8.05 -3.51 2.83
C ILE A 70 -8.42 -2.31 1.98
N ILE A 71 -9.42 -2.49 1.13
CA ILE A 71 -10.01 -1.43 0.29
C ILE A 71 -11.40 -1.12 0.82
N THR A 72 -11.74 0.13 0.89
CA THR A 72 -13.05 0.55 1.40
C THR A 72 -13.62 1.76 0.67
N MET A 73 -14.91 1.99 0.87
CA MET A 73 -15.59 3.20 0.43
C MET A 73 -15.53 4.28 1.53
N PRO A 74 -15.51 5.57 1.18
CA PRO A 74 -15.55 6.66 2.15
C PRO A 74 -16.77 6.56 3.11
N SER A 75 -17.92 6.12 2.60
CA SER A 75 -19.13 5.91 3.39
C SER A 75 -19.00 4.85 4.49
N CYS A 76 -18.14 3.85 4.28
CA CYS A 76 -17.91 2.76 5.22
C CYS A 76 -16.83 3.08 6.29
N MET A 77 -16.08 4.18 6.12
CA MET A 77 -14.99 4.56 7.04
C MET A 77 -15.47 4.79 8.49
N GLY A 78 -16.71 5.27 8.68
CA GLY A 78 -17.28 5.45 10.01
C GLY A 78 -17.38 4.12 10.80
N LYS A 79 -17.70 3.02 10.12
CA LYS A 79 -17.77 1.69 10.72
C LYS A 79 -16.38 1.07 10.97
N ILE A 80 -15.40 1.46 10.19
CA ILE A 80 -14.01 0.96 10.27
C ILE A 80 -13.21 1.68 11.36
N GLY A 81 -13.57 2.90 11.71
CA GLY A 81 -12.90 3.70 12.75
C GLY A 81 -12.61 2.94 14.04
N PRO A 82 -13.58 2.25 14.65
CA PRO A 82 -13.36 1.48 15.88
C PRO A 82 -12.30 0.37 15.76
N ILE A 83 -12.16 -0.26 14.59
CA ILE A 83 -11.15 -1.30 14.35
C ILE A 83 -9.79 -0.74 13.91
N GLY A 84 -9.69 0.57 13.73
CA GLY A 84 -8.42 1.23 13.38
C GLY A 84 -7.30 1.00 14.38
N ARG A 85 -7.63 0.76 15.67
CA ARG A 85 -6.65 0.39 16.70
C ARG A 85 -6.00 -0.97 16.43
N ILE A 86 -6.70 -1.88 15.76
CA ILE A 86 -6.21 -3.23 15.39
C ILE A 86 -5.45 -3.14 14.06
N LEU A 87 -6.01 -2.44 13.07
CA LEU A 87 -5.47 -2.34 11.73
C LEU A 87 -4.26 -1.40 11.63
N GLY A 88 -4.23 -0.33 12.45
CA GLY A 88 -3.18 0.69 12.44
C GLY A 88 -1.77 0.15 12.65
N PRO A 89 -1.49 -0.60 13.76
CA PRO A 89 -0.16 -1.17 14.03
C PRO A 89 0.31 -2.15 12.95
N ARG A 90 -0.63 -2.81 12.25
CA ARG A 90 -0.35 -3.78 11.18
C ARG A 90 -0.21 -3.14 9.79
N GLY A 91 -0.41 -1.83 9.68
CA GLY A 91 -0.35 -1.12 8.40
C GLY A 91 -1.53 -1.39 7.46
N LEU A 92 -2.58 -2.08 7.94
CA LEU A 92 -3.76 -2.46 7.15
C LEU A 92 -4.84 -1.38 7.10
N MET A 93 -4.65 -0.26 7.80
CA MET A 93 -5.65 0.82 7.86
C MET A 93 -5.83 1.47 6.50
N PRO A 94 -7.04 1.45 5.93
CA PRO A 94 -7.32 2.11 4.65
C PRO A 94 -7.02 3.61 4.72
N ASN A 95 -6.46 4.16 3.64
CA ASN A 95 -6.09 5.57 3.58
C ASN A 95 -6.37 6.15 2.19
N PRO A 96 -7.01 7.33 2.11
CA PRO A 96 -7.24 8.01 0.83
C PRO A 96 -5.94 8.29 0.05
N LYS A 97 -4.85 8.60 0.75
CA LYS A 97 -3.55 8.88 0.11
C LYS A 97 -2.90 7.66 -0.54
N SER A 98 -3.20 6.45 -0.06
CA SER A 98 -2.77 5.20 -0.69
C SER A 98 -3.78 4.66 -1.70
N GLY A 99 -4.87 5.40 -1.96
CA GLY A 99 -5.90 5.00 -2.90
C GLY A 99 -6.71 3.75 -2.48
N THR A 100 -6.60 3.35 -1.20
CA THR A 100 -7.36 2.24 -0.62
C THR A 100 -8.72 2.67 -0.09
N VAL A 101 -9.01 3.97 -0.08
CA VAL A 101 -10.33 4.55 0.16
C VAL A 101 -10.79 5.22 -1.12
N THR A 102 -11.76 4.61 -1.81
CA THR A 102 -12.25 5.07 -3.11
C THR A 102 -13.72 4.74 -3.30
N MET A 103 -14.38 5.48 -4.18
CA MET A 103 -15.75 5.19 -4.61
C MET A 103 -15.79 4.00 -5.58
N ASP A 104 -14.73 3.81 -6.36
CA ASP A 104 -14.59 2.70 -7.33
C ASP A 104 -13.72 1.59 -6.76
N VAL A 105 -14.36 0.71 -5.99
CA VAL A 105 -13.70 -0.43 -5.34
C VAL A 105 -13.14 -1.41 -6.36
N ALA A 106 -13.86 -1.67 -7.46
CA ALA A 106 -13.44 -2.63 -8.48
C ALA A 106 -12.12 -2.21 -9.14
N LYS A 107 -11.98 -0.93 -9.48
CA LYS A 107 -10.74 -0.39 -10.06
C LYS A 107 -9.58 -0.50 -9.07
N ALA A 108 -9.81 -0.13 -7.81
CA ALA A 108 -8.77 -0.22 -6.78
C ALA A 108 -8.30 -1.66 -6.54
N VAL A 109 -9.21 -2.64 -6.52
CA VAL A 109 -8.87 -4.07 -6.42
C VAL A 109 -7.98 -4.50 -7.58
N LYS A 110 -8.34 -4.15 -8.82
CA LYS A 110 -7.53 -4.47 -10.01
C LYS A 110 -6.12 -3.86 -9.92
N GLU A 111 -6.02 -2.58 -9.56
CA GLU A 111 -4.73 -1.89 -9.42
C GLU A 111 -3.83 -2.56 -8.36
N VAL A 112 -4.39 -2.93 -7.20
CA VAL A 112 -3.64 -3.62 -6.14
C VAL A 112 -3.19 -5.01 -6.61
N LYS A 113 -4.04 -5.77 -7.30
CA LYS A 113 -3.69 -7.07 -7.88
C LYS A 113 -2.63 -6.95 -8.99
N GLN A 114 -2.59 -5.85 -9.71
CA GLN A 114 -1.59 -5.55 -10.76
C GLN A 114 -0.23 -5.12 -10.19
N GLY A 115 -0.09 -5.00 -8.87
CA GLY A 115 1.19 -4.65 -8.25
C GLY A 115 1.29 -3.22 -7.76
N LYS A 116 0.17 -2.56 -7.48
CA LYS A 116 0.17 -1.29 -6.77
C LYS A 116 0.56 -1.54 -5.32
N ILE A 117 1.65 -0.94 -4.89
CA ILE A 117 2.15 -0.99 -3.52
C ILE A 117 2.13 0.39 -2.89
N ASP A 118 1.83 0.45 -1.61
CA ASP A 118 2.04 1.66 -0.84
C ASP A 118 3.37 1.60 -0.09
N PHE A 119 3.96 2.76 0.12
CA PHE A 119 5.19 2.89 0.89
C PHE A 119 5.14 4.11 1.79
N LYS A 120 5.86 4.02 2.88
CA LYS A 120 5.97 5.07 3.88
C LYS A 120 7.40 5.09 4.43
N VAL A 121 7.92 6.30 4.63
CA VAL A 121 9.19 6.47 5.33
C VAL A 121 9.04 6.07 6.81
N ASP A 122 10.00 5.33 7.32
CA ASP A 122 10.08 4.95 8.74
C ASP A 122 10.65 6.07 9.62
N LYS A 123 10.82 5.81 10.92
CA LYS A 123 11.37 6.78 11.88
C LYS A 123 12.85 7.11 11.64
N ALA A 124 13.57 6.27 10.90
CA ALA A 124 14.98 6.46 10.54
C ALA A 124 15.17 7.18 9.20
N GLY A 125 14.09 7.54 8.52
CA GLY A 125 14.14 8.17 7.20
C GLY A 125 14.36 7.17 6.06
N ILE A 126 14.04 5.89 6.28
CA ILE A 126 14.24 4.81 5.31
C ILE A 126 12.88 4.34 4.78
N ILE A 127 12.82 4.02 3.50
CA ILE A 127 11.68 3.32 2.88
C ILE A 127 12.09 1.88 2.63
N HIS A 128 11.31 0.96 3.18
CA HIS A 128 11.44 -0.47 2.95
C HIS A 128 10.34 -0.94 2.00
N THR A 129 10.72 -1.61 0.91
CA THR A 129 9.74 -2.14 -0.04
C THR A 129 10.30 -3.33 -0.81
N SER A 130 9.42 -4.22 -1.26
CA SER A 130 9.75 -5.31 -2.16
C SER A 130 9.48 -4.88 -3.60
N ILE A 131 10.47 -5.02 -4.47
CA ILE A 131 10.38 -4.66 -5.90
C ILE A 131 10.25 -5.87 -6.82
N GLY A 132 10.28 -7.08 -6.27
CA GLY A 132 10.18 -8.31 -7.04
C GLY A 132 10.62 -9.52 -6.25
N LYS A 133 10.72 -10.65 -6.92
CA LYS A 133 11.23 -11.92 -6.40
C LYS A 133 12.48 -12.35 -7.17
N VAL A 134 13.25 -13.27 -6.60
CA VAL A 134 14.44 -13.85 -7.24
C VAL A 134 14.10 -14.53 -8.58
N SER A 135 12.85 -15.01 -8.74
CA SER A 135 12.34 -15.60 -9.98
C SER A 135 12.11 -14.61 -11.12
N PHE A 136 12.19 -13.29 -10.85
CA PHE A 136 12.01 -12.28 -11.88
C PHE A 136 13.24 -12.17 -12.77
N THR A 137 13.02 -11.80 -14.03
CA THR A 137 14.13 -11.46 -14.92
C THR A 137 14.83 -10.18 -14.44
N PRO A 138 16.14 -10.02 -14.72
CA PRO A 138 16.88 -8.81 -14.35
C PRO A 138 16.22 -7.54 -14.90
N GLU A 139 15.68 -7.59 -16.12
CA GLU A 139 14.97 -6.48 -16.77
C GLU A 139 13.72 -6.07 -16.00
N ALA A 140 12.94 -7.06 -15.51
CA ALA A 140 11.71 -6.79 -14.74
C ALA A 140 12.05 -6.11 -13.40
N ILE A 141 13.11 -6.56 -12.72
CA ILE A 141 13.57 -5.95 -11.47
C ILE A 141 14.08 -4.52 -11.74
N TYR A 142 14.83 -4.33 -12.83
CA TYR A 142 15.34 -3.02 -13.23
C TYR A 142 14.19 -2.02 -13.51
N GLN A 143 13.18 -2.43 -14.28
CA GLN A 143 12.03 -1.59 -14.59
C GLN A 143 11.26 -1.22 -13.31
N ASN A 144 11.01 -2.18 -12.43
CA ASN A 144 10.35 -1.94 -11.16
C ASN A 144 11.15 -0.98 -10.27
N ALA A 145 12.46 -1.17 -10.16
CA ALA A 145 13.34 -0.29 -9.40
C ALA A 145 13.36 1.14 -9.96
N LYS A 146 13.44 1.27 -11.29
CA LYS A 146 13.44 2.56 -11.98
C LYS A 146 12.14 3.34 -11.71
N GLU A 147 10.98 2.68 -11.86
CA GLU A 147 9.68 3.31 -11.63
C GLU A 147 9.49 3.69 -10.16
N PHE A 148 9.93 2.84 -9.24
CA PHE A 148 9.90 3.12 -7.81
C PHE A 148 10.75 4.35 -7.44
N ILE A 149 11.99 4.41 -7.91
CA ILE A 149 12.89 5.54 -7.65
C ILE A 149 12.35 6.82 -8.28
N ALA A 150 11.83 6.77 -9.51
CA ALA A 150 11.22 7.92 -10.18
C ALA A 150 10.02 8.47 -9.38
N THR A 151 9.20 7.57 -8.82
CA THR A 151 8.08 7.97 -7.97
C THR A 151 8.54 8.62 -6.67
N ILE A 152 9.58 8.08 -6.02
CA ILE A 152 10.15 8.70 -4.81
C ILE A 152 10.67 10.10 -5.12
N ILE A 153 11.36 10.30 -6.24
CA ILE A 153 11.90 11.63 -6.64
C ILE A 153 10.74 12.62 -6.85
N LYS A 154 9.66 12.21 -7.52
CA LYS A 154 8.47 13.05 -7.72
C LYS A 154 7.80 13.47 -6.41
N LEU A 155 7.86 12.61 -5.39
CA LEU A 155 7.27 12.86 -4.07
C LEU A 155 8.19 13.63 -3.12
N LYS A 156 9.29 14.20 -3.61
CA LYS A 156 10.20 15.02 -2.79
C LYS A 156 9.44 16.16 -2.12
N PRO A 157 9.40 16.25 -0.79
CA PRO A 157 8.77 17.37 -0.10
C PRO A 157 9.54 18.67 -0.36
N ALA A 158 8.82 19.77 -0.55
CA ALA A 158 9.44 21.09 -0.71
C ALA A 158 10.28 21.51 0.51
N ALA A 159 9.91 21.00 1.69
CA ALA A 159 10.63 21.24 2.93
C ALA A 159 11.94 20.42 3.06
N ALA A 160 12.18 19.44 2.20
CA ALA A 160 13.41 18.65 2.21
C ALA A 160 14.56 19.43 1.56
N LYS A 161 15.47 19.95 2.37
CA LYS A 161 16.67 20.68 1.93
C LYS A 161 17.86 19.70 1.85
N GLY A 162 18.78 19.98 0.93
CA GLY A 162 20.00 19.18 0.72
C GLY A 162 19.79 17.90 -0.08
N THR A 163 20.65 16.90 0.15
CA THR A 163 20.62 15.62 -0.58
C THR A 163 19.40 14.81 -0.16
N TYR A 164 18.45 14.61 -1.10
CA TYR A 164 17.20 13.91 -0.84
C TYR A 164 17.38 12.40 -0.75
N ILE A 165 18.00 11.77 -1.74
CA ILE A 165 18.35 10.35 -1.71
C ILE A 165 19.77 10.22 -1.20
N LYS A 166 19.95 9.60 -0.03
CA LYS A 166 21.28 9.39 0.58
C LYS A 166 21.93 8.09 0.13
N SER A 167 21.16 7.01 0.11
CA SER A 167 21.65 5.69 -0.31
C SER A 167 20.50 4.80 -0.77
N ILE A 168 20.80 3.88 -1.67
CA ILE A 168 19.87 2.85 -2.15
C ILE A 168 20.57 1.50 -2.00
N PHE A 169 19.90 0.56 -1.36
CA PHE A 169 20.39 -0.82 -1.20
C PHE A 169 19.35 -1.81 -1.71
N ILE A 170 19.82 -2.83 -2.39
CA ILE A 170 19.04 -3.99 -2.82
C ILE A 170 19.65 -5.21 -2.15
N SER A 171 18.82 -6.03 -1.54
CA SER A 171 19.22 -7.29 -0.92
C SER A 171 18.16 -8.36 -1.17
N SER A 172 18.54 -9.61 -1.17
CA SER A 172 17.61 -10.74 -1.07
C SER A 172 17.20 -10.96 0.39
N THR A 173 16.20 -11.79 0.60
CA THR A 173 15.74 -12.14 1.96
C THR A 173 16.78 -13.00 2.72
N MET A 174 17.56 -13.74 1.99
CA MET A 174 18.63 -14.63 2.50
C MET A 174 19.91 -14.41 1.74
#